data_e0482239267a2454af0349d17e255178
#
_entry.id   e0482239267a2454af0349d17e255178
#
_cell.length_a   1.000
_cell.length_b   1.000
_cell.length_c   1.000
_cell.angle_alpha   90.00
_cell.angle_beta   90.00
_cell.angle_gamma   90.00
#
_symmetry.space_group_name_H-M   'P 1'
#
loop_
_entity.id
_entity.type
_entity.pdbx_description
1 polymer ?
#
loop_
_entity_poly.entity_id
_entity_poly.type
_entity_poly.pdbx_seq_one_letter_code
_entity_poly.pdbx_strand_id
1 'polypeptide(L)'
;MSNLGLERALARDGISLARAAVGDRYVLEEMLKSGNNLGGEQSGHIIFLDDSPAGDGLLTAVKIASLVALRGALSTLIEGFKDYPQVIVNVKVKAKPPLESLPGVARALQEAEKSLGENGRVVLRYSGTEPLARVMVEAEHDADVKRFSESIAGELRAAIGL
;
A
#
# COMPACT_ATOMS: atom_id res chain seq x y z
N MET A 1 2.06 1.40 -0.15
CA MET A 1 1.47 0.05 -0.42
C MET A 1 1.29 -0.79 0.85
N SER A 2 1.70 -0.27 2.03
CA SER A 2 1.49 -0.96 3.32
C SER A 2 0.02 -1.31 3.56
N ASN A 3 -0.21 -2.49 4.12
CA ASN A 3 -1.56 -3.01 4.35
C ASN A 3 -2.40 -2.10 5.27
N LEU A 4 -3.69 -1.98 5.01
CA LEU A 4 -4.61 -1.18 5.83
C LEU A 4 -4.70 -1.74 7.26
N GLY A 5 -4.55 -3.06 7.42
CA GLY A 5 -4.46 -3.71 8.72
C GLY A 5 -3.33 -3.17 9.60
N LEU A 6 -2.18 -2.82 9.00
CA LEU A 6 -1.08 -2.16 9.73
C LEU A 6 -1.51 -0.79 10.27
N GLU A 7 -2.15 0.02 9.45
CA GLU A 7 -2.66 1.33 9.87
C GLU A 7 -3.65 1.20 11.03
N ARG A 8 -4.57 0.23 10.93
CA ARG A 8 -5.55 -0.06 11.98
C ARG A 8 -4.91 -0.60 13.27
N ALA A 9 -3.88 -1.44 13.14
CA ALA A 9 -3.13 -1.94 14.29
C ALA A 9 -2.42 -0.81 15.02
N LEU A 10 -1.68 0.04 14.29
CA LEU A 10 -0.98 1.18 14.84
C LEU A 10 -1.94 2.19 15.51
N ALA A 11 -3.07 2.48 14.86
CA ALA A 11 -4.07 3.41 15.39
C ALA A 11 -4.66 2.95 16.74
N ARG A 12 -4.77 1.64 16.99
CA ARG A 12 -5.19 1.11 18.30
C ARG A 12 -4.24 1.46 19.43
N ASP A 13 -2.95 1.58 19.09
CA ASP A 13 -1.90 1.95 20.03
C ASP A 13 -1.62 3.47 20.03
N GLY A 14 -2.47 4.26 19.37
CA GLY A 14 -2.33 5.72 19.29
C GLY A 14 -1.21 6.17 18.35
N ILE A 15 -0.70 5.29 17.48
CA ILE A 15 0.35 5.57 16.52
C ILE A 15 -0.28 5.91 15.18
N SER A 16 0.06 7.08 14.62
CA SER A 16 -0.37 7.48 13.29
C SER A 16 0.55 6.93 12.20
N LEU A 17 -0.03 6.54 11.06
CA LEU A 17 0.71 6.11 9.88
C LEU A 17 0.54 7.16 8.77
N ALA A 18 1.66 7.80 8.38
CA ALA A 18 1.71 8.63 7.18
C ALA A 18 1.96 7.75 5.95
N ARG A 19 1.25 8.02 4.85
CA ARG A 19 1.42 7.30 3.58
C ARG A 19 2.18 8.15 2.58
N ALA A 20 3.23 7.58 2.02
CA ALA A 20 4.01 8.18 0.94
C ALA A 20 3.66 7.56 -0.42
N ALA A 21 4.10 8.19 -1.50
CA ALA A 21 4.13 7.57 -2.82
C ALA A 21 5.02 6.33 -2.82
N VAL A 22 4.81 5.42 -3.78
CA VAL A 22 5.57 4.16 -3.87
C VAL A 22 7.02 4.44 -4.26
N GLY A 23 7.94 3.98 -3.45
CA GLY A 23 9.40 4.12 -3.60
C GLY A 23 10.06 4.61 -2.32
N ASP A 24 11.17 3.99 -1.94
CA ASP A 24 11.95 4.27 -0.72
C ASP A 24 12.35 5.74 -0.60
N ARG A 25 12.70 6.37 -1.72
CA ARG A 25 12.97 7.80 -1.80
C ARG A 25 11.79 8.64 -1.27
N TYR A 26 10.56 8.33 -1.68
CA TYR A 26 9.38 9.07 -1.25
C TYR A 26 9.04 8.82 0.21
N VAL A 27 9.34 7.61 0.71
CA VAL A 27 9.24 7.30 2.13
C VAL A 27 10.18 8.18 2.93
N LEU A 28 11.46 8.28 2.53
CA LEU A 28 12.44 9.13 3.18
C LEU A 28 12.05 10.62 3.11
N GLU A 29 11.62 11.11 1.96
CA GLU A 29 11.15 12.49 1.79
C GLU A 29 9.99 12.82 2.76
N GLU A 30 9.02 11.91 2.91
CA GLU A 30 7.91 12.09 3.83
C GLU A 30 8.34 12.03 5.29
N MET A 31 9.27 11.13 5.65
CA MET A 31 9.84 11.05 7.00
C MET A 31 10.52 12.36 7.40
N LEU A 32 11.36 12.92 6.50
CA LEU A 32 12.06 14.18 6.75
C LEU A 32 11.09 15.36 6.89
N LYS A 33 10.01 15.35 6.12
CA LYS A 33 8.99 16.41 6.15
C LYS A 33 8.11 16.34 7.41
N SER A 34 7.71 15.14 7.82
CA SER A 34 6.79 14.91 8.94
C SER A 34 7.50 14.75 10.30
N GLY A 35 8.83 14.56 10.31
CA GLY A 35 9.58 14.28 11.52
C GLY A 35 9.47 12.83 12.01
N ASN A 36 8.95 11.92 11.17
CA ASN A 36 8.87 10.52 11.52
C ASN A 36 10.25 9.86 11.43
N ASN A 37 10.58 9.01 12.41
CA ASN A 37 11.88 8.35 12.49
C ASN A 37 11.87 6.87 12.04
N LEU A 38 10.69 6.29 11.78
CA LEU A 38 10.53 4.93 11.25
C LEU A 38 9.71 4.97 9.97
N GLY A 39 10.25 4.42 8.91
CA GLY A 39 9.57 4.29 7.62
C GLY A 39 9.83 2.93 7.00
N GLY A 40 8.99 2.55 6.04
CA GLY A 40 9.20 1.27 5.36
C GLY A 40 8.26 1.05 4.19
N GLU A 41 8.58 0.02 3.43
CA GLU A 41 7.81 -0.45 2.31
C GLU A 41 7.47 -1.94 2.45
N GLN A 42 6.40 -2.37 1.82
CA GLN A 42 6.01 -3.79 1.76
C GLN A 42 7.07 -4.67 1.07
N SER A 43 7.96 -4.08 0.30
CA SER A 43 9.13 -4.73 -0.32
C SER A 43 10.19 -5.19 0.69
N GLY A 44 10.08 -4.77 1.96
CA GLY A 44 11.05 -5.11 3.02
C GLY A 44 12.12 -4.04 3.27
N HIS A 45 12.09 -2.92 2.56
CA HIS A 45 12.93 -1.78 2.91
C HIS A 45 12.38 -1.11 4.17
N ILE A 46 13.22 -1.01 5.20
CA ILE A 46 12.89 -0.33 6.46
C ILE A 46 13.98 0.70 6.74
N ILE A 47 13.56 1.92 7.07
CA ILE A 47 14.42 3.05 7.39
C ILE A 47 14.23 3.37 8.86
N PHE A 48 15.31 3.31 9.62
CA PHE A 48 15.43 3.83 11.00
C PHE A 48 16.20 5.15 10.93
N LEU A 49 15.51 6.27 10.79
CA LEU A 49 16.13 7.54 10.46
C LEU A 49 17.10 8.06 11.55
N ASP A 50 16.88 7.66 12.80
CA ASP A 50 17.80 7.98 13.91
C ASP A 50 19.16 7.28 13.77
N ASP A 51 19.23 6.18 13.00
CA ASP A 51 20.46 5.41 12.82
C ASP A 51 21.05 5.57 11.40
N SER A 52 20.17 5.60 10.37
CA SER A 52 20.59 5.68 8.96
C SER A 52 19.49 6.30 8.10
N PRO A 53 19.83 7.18 7.15
CA PRO A 53 18.88 7.75 6.20
C PRO A 53 18.52 6.82 5.03
N ALA A 54 18.97 5.56 5.06
CA ALA A 54 18.74 4.58 4.01
C ALA A 54 18.16 3.30 4.59
N GLY A 55 17.39 2.58 3.76
CA GLY A 55 16.97 1.22 4.09
C GLY A 55 18.17 0.30 4.21
N ASP A 56 18.39 -0.28 5.40
CA ASP A 56 19.51 -1.17 5.70
C ASP A 56 18.98 -2.48 6.28
N GLY A 57 19.13 -3.56 5.50
CA GLY A 57 18.66 -4.90 5.88
C GLY A 57 19.42 -5.48 7.07
N LEU A 58 20.72 -5.16 7.22
CA LEU A 58 21.52 -5.66 8.36
C LEU A 58 21.12 -4.92 9.65
N LEU A 59 20.98 -3.59 9.60
CA LEU A 59 20.47 -2.80 10.72
C LEU A 59 19.07 -3.29 11.12
N THR A 60 18.18 -3.50 10.15
CA THR A 60 16.84 -4.04 10.38
C THR A 60 16.90 -5.40 11.08
N ALA A 61 17.76 -6.33 10.61
CA ALA A 61 17.91 -7.64 11.22
C ALA A 61 18.39 -7.55 12.69
N VAL A 62 19.37 -6.69 12.97
CA VAL A 62 19.85 -6.47 14.34
C VAL A 62 18.78 -5.89 15.24
N LYS A 63 18.01 -4.89 14.77
CA LYS A 63 16.89 -4.28 15.51
C LYS A 63 15.81 -5.33 15.83
N ILE A 64 15.42 -6.15 14.85
CA ILE A 64 14.42 -7.22 15.06
C ILE A 64 14.96 -8.30 16.01
N ALA A 65 16.20 -8.75 15.85
CA ALA A 65 16.82 -9.71 16.78
C ALA A 65 16.85 -9.19 18.22
N SER A 66 17.21 -7.92 18.40
CA SER A 66 17.21 -7.28 19.71
C SER A 66 15.79 -7.20 20.30
N LEU A 67 14.79 -6.88 19.48
CA LEU A 67 13.40 -6.85 19.91
C LEU A 67 12.92 -8.23 20.37
N VAL A 68 13.24 -9.28 19.62
CA VAL A 68 12.91 -10.67 19.96
C VAL A 68 13.61 -11.11 21.25
N ALA A 69 14.87 -10.75 21.42
CA ALA A 69 15.63 -11.09 22.64
C ALA A 69 15.03 -10.41 23.90
N LEU A 70 14.50 -9.20 23.74
CA LEU A 70 13.96 -8.42 24.88
C LEU A 70 12.47 -8.70 25.16
N ARG A 71 11.69 -9.03 24.15
CA ARG A 71 10.23 -9.07 24.20
C ARG A 71 9.62 -10.44 23.92
N GLY A 72 10.39 -11.41 23.43
CA GLY A 72 9.94 -12.74 23.08
C GLY A 72 9.71 -12.98 21.60
N ALA A 73 9.09 -14.07 21.24
CA ALA A 73 8.92 -14.50 19.85
C ALA A 73 8.19 -13.47 18.98
N LEU A 74 8.65 -13.29 17.75
CA LEU A 74 8.06 -12.35 16.81
C LEU A 74 6.57 -12.63 16.56
N SER A 75 6.16 -13.90 16.51
CA SER A 75 4.76 -14.30 16.39
C SER A 75 3.86 -13.74 17.50
N THR A 76 4.38 -13.67 18.73
CA THR A 76 3.67 -13.08 19.87
C THR A 76 3.61 -11.55 19.77
N LEU A 77 4.67 -10.93 19.23
CA LEU A 77 4.74 -9.47 19.09
C LEU A 77 3.77 -8.91 18.03
N ILE A 78 3.38 -9.73 17.07
CA ILE A 78 2.41 -9.36 16.03
C ILE A 78 1.01 -9.94 16.30
N GLU A 79 0.77 -10.51 17.47
CA GLU A 79 -0.53 -11.05 17.83
C GLU A 79 -1.60 -9.96 17.79
N GLY A 80 -2.74 -10.28 17.15
CA GLY A 80 -3.82 -9.31 16.93
C GLY A 80 -3.65 -8.42 15.70
N PHE A 81 -2.52 -8.50 14.98
CA PHE A 81 -2.42 -7.94 13.65
C PHE A 81 -3.23 -8.79 12.65
N LYS A 82 -4.07 -8.13 11.86
CA LYS A 82 -4.87 -8.78 10.82
C LYS A 82 -4.59 -8.12 9.47
N ASP A 83 -4.07 -8.89 8.55
CA ASP A 83 -3.98 -8.46 7.15
C ASP A 83 -5.37 -8.30 6.54
N TYR A 84 -5.58 -7.19 5.87
CA TYR A 84 -6.75 -7.01 5.02
C TYR A 84 -6.49 -7.68 3.65
N PRO A 85 -7.50 -8.39 3.10
CA PRO A 85 -7.43 -8.89 1.74
C PRO A 85 -7.03 -7.81 0.76
N GLN A 86 -6.05 -8.11 -0.10
CA GLN A 86 -5.52 -7.20 -1.10
C GLN A 86 -5.31 -7.92 -2.41
N VAL A 87 -5.75 -7.32 -3.51
CA VAL A 87 -5.52 -7.84 -4.86
C VAL A 87 -4.91 -6.74 -5.73
N ILE A 88 -3.95 -7.10 -6.55
CA ILE A 88 -3.39 -6.24 -7.60
C ILE A 88 -3.71 -6.85 -8.96
N VAL A 89 -4.52 -6.17 -9.75
CA VAL A 89 -4.82 -6.54 -11.12
C VAL A 89 -3.96 -5.68 -12.06
N ASN A 90 -3.16 -6.35 -12.90
CA ASN A 90 -2.36 -5.69 -13.93
C ASN A 90 -3.14 -5.73 -15.26
N VAL A 91 -3.38 -4.56 -15.84
CA VAL A 91 -4.04 -4.39 -17.13
C VAL A 91 -3.01 -3.88 -18.14
N LYS A 92 -2.77 -4.65 -19.21
CA LYS A 92 -1.94 -4.18 -20.34
C LYS A 92 -2.67 -3.06 -21.07
N VAL A 93 -1.96 -1.96 -21.33
CA VAL A 93 -2.55 -0.76 -21.91
C VAL A 93 -1.76 -0.29 -23.14
N LYS A 94 -2.48 0.18 -24.16
CA LYS A 94 -1.90 0.73 -25.40
C LYS A 94 -1.45 2.20 -25.27
N ALA A 95 -1.96 2.91 -24.26
CA ALA A 95 -1.65 4.31 -23.99
C ALA A 95 -1.80 4.59 -22.49
N LYS A 96 -1.24 5.71 -22.01
CA LYS A 96 -1.31 6.15 -20.61
C LYS A 96 -1.90 7.56 -20.50
N PRO A 97 -3.16 7.80 -20.94
CA PRO A 97 -3.81 9.08 -20.72
C PRO A 97 -4.05 9.32 -19.22
N PRO A 98 -4.30 10.54 -18.75
CA PRO A 98 -4.71 10.80 -17.39
C PRO A 98 -5.91 9.91 -17.01
N LEU A 99 -5.81 9.17 -15.89
CA LEU A 99 -6.81 8.18 -15.49
C LEU A 99 -8.19 8.81 -15.24
N GLU A 100 -8.21 10.04 -14.72
CA GLU A 100 -9.40 10.86 -14.51
C GLU A 100 -10.09 11.28 -15.82
N SER A 101 -9.40 11.24 -16.95
CA SER A 101 -9.96 11.52 -18.26
C SER A 101 -10.75 10.34 -18.86
N LEU A 102 -10.76 9.20 -18.21
CA LEU A 102 -11.48 7.98 -18.61
C LEU A 102 -12.81 7.86 -17.82
N PRO A 103 -13.97 8.23 -18.40
CA PRO A 103 -15.20 8.39 -17.62
C PRO A 103 -15.70 7.09 -16.95
N GLY A 104 -15.52 5.93 -17.61
CA GLY A 104 -15.87 4.63 -17.03
C GLY A 104 -15.01 4.29 -15.82
N VAL A 105 -13.69 4.48 -15.95
CA VAL A 105 -12.71 4.25 -14.89
C VAL A 105 -12.97 5.18 -13.70
N ALA A 106 -13.20 6.48 -13.96
CA ALA A 106 -13.49 7.45 -12.91
C ALA A 106 -14.75 7.10 -12.12
N ARG A 107 -15.82 6.66 -12.81
CA ARG A 107 -17.06 6.21 -12.14
C ARG A 107 -16.82 4.97 -11.29
N ALA A 108 -16.14 3.95 -11.84
CA ALA A 108 -15.87 2.71 -11.12
C ALA A 108 -14.98 2.96 -9.88
N LEU A 109 -14.01 3.86 -9.99
CA LEU A 109 -13.16 4.28 -8.88
C LEU A 109 -13.99 4.97 -7.79
N GLN A 110 -14.80 5.95 -8.15
CA GLN A 110 -15.66 6.68 -7.21
C GLN A 110 -16.67 5.76 -6.51
N GLU A 111 -17.26 4.80 -7.23
CA GLU A 111 -18.17 3.80 -6.65
C GLU A 111 -17.44 2.93 -5.62
N ALA A 112 -16.23 2.45 -5.97
CA ALA A 112 -15.41 1.66 -5.08
C ALA A 112 -15.04 2.43 -3.80
N GLU A 113 -14.51 3.64 -3.94
CA GLU A 113 -14.13 4.50 -2.82
C GLU A 113 -15.32 4.82 -1.90
N LYS A 114 -16.47 5.15 -2.48
CA LYS A 114 -17.70 5.41 -1.72
C LYS A 114 -18.20 4.18 -0.97
N SER A 115 -18.14 3.00 -1.60
CA SER A 115 -18.62 1.75 -1.00
C SER A 115 -17.69 1.25 0.09
N LEU A 116 -16.38 1.36 -0.12
CA LEU A 116 -15.37 0.90 0.83
C LEU A 116 -15.24 1.84 2.04
N GLY A 117 -15.42 3.14 1.84
CA GLY A 117 -15.27 4.14 2.88
C GLY A 117 -13.93 4.00 3.61
N GLU A 118 -13.96 3.95 4.92
CA GLU A 118 -12.76 3.75 5.74
C GLU A 118 -12.30 2.28 5.82
N ASN A 119 -13.12 1.31 5.38
CA ASN A 119 -12.83 -0.12 5.51
C ASN A 119 -12.12 -0.71 4.30
N GLY A 120 -11.68 0.13 3.38
CA GLY A 120 -10.90 -0.27 2.23
C GLY A 120 -10.31 0.91 1.48
N ARG A 121 -9.54 0.60 0.46
CA ARG A 121 -8.95 1.64 -0.41
C ARG A 121 -8.64 1.08 -1.80
N VAL A 122 -8.54 1.99 -2.73
CA VAL A 122 -8.10 1.70 -4.10
C VAL A 122 -6.84 2.49 -4.40
N VAL A 123 -5.88 1.85 -5.07
CA VAL A 123 -4.72 2.54 -5.65
C VAL A 123 -4.65 2.18 -7.12
N LEU A 124 -4.92 3.17 -7.96
CA LEU A 124 -4.85 3.03 -9.40
C LEU A 124 -3.70 3.89 -9.95
N ARG A 125 -2.77 3.24 -10.67
CA ARG A 125 -1.62 3.92 -11.24
C ARG A 125 -1.07 3.21 -12.46
N TYR A 126 -0.35 3.93 -13.30
CA TYR A 126 0.47 3.31 -14.34
C TYR A 126 1.80 2.78 -13.79
N SER A 127 2.31 1.71 -14.41
CA SER A 127 3.70 1.30 -14.22
C SER A 127 4.63 2.32 -14.88
N GLY A 128 5.71 2.68 -14.19
CA GLY A 128 6.74 3.59 -14.75
C GLY A 128 7.50 2.97 -15.91
N THR A 129 7.74 1.66 -15.86
CA THR A 129 8.62 0.95 -16.80
C THR A 129 7.88 0.09 -17.83
N GLU A 130 6.65 -0.31 -17.54
CA GLU A 130 5.89 -1.25 -18.37
C GLU A 130 4.62 -0.61 -18.93
N PRO A 131 4.08 -1.08 -20.06
CA PRO A 131 2.79 -0.64 -20.60
C PRO A 131 1.61 -1.28 -19.81
N LEU A 132 1.57 -1.00 -18.51
CA LEU A 132 0.58 -1.56 -17.58
C LEU A 132 -0.07 -0.45 -16.75
N ALA A 133 -1.37 -0.59 -16.51
CA ALA A 133 -2.08 0.02 -15.40
C ALA A 133 -2.23 -1.02 -14.27
N ARG A 134 -1.98 -0.61 -13.04
CA ARG A 134 -2.09 -1.45 -11.84
C ARG A 134 -3.25 -0.97 -11.00
N VAL A 135 -4.24 -1.84 -10.83
CA VAL A 135 -5.40 -1.65 -9.95
C VAL A 135 -5.13 -2.45 -8.68
N MET A 136 -4.89 -1.78 -7.58
CA MET A 136 -4.84 -2.41 -6.26
C MET A 136 -6.12 -2.05 -5.50
N VAL A 137 -6.79 -3.06 -5.01
CA VAL A 137 -7.93 -2.92 -4.09
C VAL A 137 -7.62 -3.70 -2.82
N GLU A 138 -7.89 -3.09 -1.70
CA GLU A 138 -7.73 -3.63 -0.38
C GLU A 138 -8.98 -3.30 0.44
N ALA A 139 -9.55 -4.29 1.13
CA ALA A 139 -10.75 -4.12 1.91
C ALA A 139 -10.87 -5.19 3.01
N GLU A 140 -11.80 -5.01 3.93
CA GLU A 140 -12.04 -5.96 5.02
C GLU A 140 -12.56 -7.32 4.51
N HIS A 141 -13.28 -7.34 3.37
CA HIS A 141 -13.90 -8.53 2.80
C HIS A 141 -13.36 -8.87 1.41
N ASP A 142 -12.99 -10.13 1.20
CA ASP A 142 -12.54 -10.65 -0.09
C ASP A 142 -13.52 -10.39 -1.26
N ALA A 143 -14.82 -10.44 -0.96
CA ALA A 143 -15.85 -10.21 -1.97
C ALA A 143 -15.77 -8.80 -2.55
N ASP A 144 -15.54 -7.79 -1.70
CA ASP A 144 -15.41 -6.40 -2.12
C ASP A 144 -14.11 -6.17 -2.90
N VAL A 145 -13.02 -6.78 -2.46
CA VAL A 145 -11.73 -6.71 -3.16
C VAL A 145 -11.85 -7.24 -4.58
N LYS A 146 -12.45 -8.42 -4.76
CA LYS A 146 -12.67 -9.04 -6.07
C LYS A 146 -13.59 -8.20 -6.93
N ARG A 147 -14.75 -7.81 -6.41
CA ARG A 147 -15.76 -7.02 -7.12
C ARG A 147 -15.17 -5.73 -7.67
N PHE A 148 -14.53 -4.94 -6.84
CA PHE A 148 -14.06 -3.61 -7.24
C PHE A 148 -12.79 -3.68 -8.09
N SER A 149 -11.87 -4.62 -7.81
CA SER A 149 -10.69 -4.78 -8.65
C SER A 149 -11.05 -5.19 -10.08
N GLU A 150 -12.01 -6.12 -10.27
CA GLU A 150 -12.46 -6.53 -11.59
C GLU A 150 -13.31 -5.45 -12.28
N SER A 151 -14.15 -4.72 -11.55
CA SER A 151 -14.92 -3.61 -12.11
C SER A 151 -14.01 -2.54 -12.70
N ILE A 152 -13.03 -2.05 -11.93
CA ILE A 152 -12.08 -1.03 -12.39
C ILE A 152 -11.19 -1.55 -13.52
N ALA A 153 -10.70 -2.79 -13.41
CA ALA A 153 -9.90 -3.42 -14.44
C ALA A 153 -10.68 -3.62 -15.75
N GLY A 154 -11.97 -3.96 -15.67
CA GLY A 154 -12.87 -4.08 -16.81
C GLY A 154 -13.01 -2.76 -17.57
N GLU A 155 -13.26 -1.66 -16.88
CA GLU A 155 -13.33 -0.32 -17.48
C GLU A 155 -12.00 0.11 -18.12
N LEU A 156 -10.87 -0.22 -17.48
CA LEU A 156 -9.54 0.04 -18.06
C LEU A 156 -9.32 -0.75 -19.35
N ARG A 157 -9.67 -2.05 -19.37
CA ARG A 157 -9.56 -2.89 -20.57
C ARG A 157 -10.45 -2.36 -21.70
N ALA A 158 -11.65 -1.93 -21.40
CA ALA A 158 -12.57 -1.36 -22.38
C ALA A 158 -12.05 -0.02 -22.97
N ALA A 159 -11.48 0.83 -22.14
CA ALA A 159 -11.05 2.16 -22.55
C ALA A 159 -9.69 2.18 -23.28
N ILE A 160 -8.69 1.49 -22.72
CA ILE A 160 -7.28 1.58 -23.16
C ILE A 160 -6.56 0.23 -23.19
N GLY A 161 -7.24 -0.89 -23.00
CA GLY A 161 -6.63 -2.22 -23.00
C GLY A 161 -6.00 -2.61 -24.36
N LEU A 162 -4.97 -3.48 -24.28
CA LEU A 162 -4.39 -4.19 -25.42
C LEU A 162 -5.16 -5.47 -25.70
#